data_2e9169089f9a29b63707199cc596e0ff
#
_entry.id   2e9169089f9a29b63707199cc596e0ff
#
_cell.length_a   1.000
_cell.length_b   1.000
_cell.length_c   1.000
_cell.angle_alpha   90.00
_cell.angle_beta   90.00
_cell.angle_gamma   90.00
#
_symmetry.space_group_name_H-M   'P 1'
#
loop_
_entity.id
_entity.type
_entity.pdbx_description
1 polymer ?
#
loop_
_entity_poly.entity_id
_entity_poly.type
_entity_poly.pdbx_seq_one_letter_code
_entity_poly.pdbx_strand_id
1 'polypeptide(L)'
;MKQKVLFVLLNGYADWGAFLSTALHVAVIPDGEIKYEVHTVAPTLDTVRPIGGFRTLPDYSFENMPKDYAALVLIGGNRWESPEAELVAPLVKEALDKDKIVRAICNGASFLCSHGFLNHVKHTGNGIDQLKKWGVQFILT
;
A
#
# COMPACT_ATOMS: atom_id res chain seq x y z
N MET A 1 -8.96 -17.53 12.79
CA MET A 1 -9.00 -17.17 11.36
C MET A 1 -7.96 -16.09 11.11
N LYS A 2 -7.15 -16.22 10.06
CA LYS A 2 -6.13 -15.22 9.72
C LYS A 2 -6.80 -13.94 9.22
N GLN A 3 -6.22 -12.81 9.60
CA GLN A 3 -6.64 -11.51 9.09
C GLN A 3 -5.98 -11.21 7.74
N LYS A 4 -6.74 -10.66 6.81
CA LYS A 4 -6.22 -10.28 5.50
C LYS A 4 -5.47 -8.95 5.56
N VAL A 5 -4.32 -8.91 4.89
CA VAL A 5 -3.58 -7.68 4.60
C VAL A 5 -3.54 -7.53 3.09
N LEU A 6 -4.04 -6.42 2.58
CA LEU A 6 -4.15 -6.18 1.15
C LEU A 6 -2.99 -5.32 0.67
N PHE A 7 -2.19 -5.85 -0.26
CA PHE A 7 -1.09 -5.15 -0.91
C PHE A 7 -1.57 -4.55 -2.23
N VAL A 8 -1.57 -3.23 -2.31
CA VAL A 8 -1.92 -2.51 -3.54
C VAL A 8 -0.73 -2.47 -4.46
N LEU A 9 -0.88 -3.08 -5.64
CA LEU A 9 0.15 -3.13 -6.68
C LEU A 9 -0.33 -2.36 -7.91
N LEU A 10 0.49 -1.41 -8.35
CA LEU A 10 0.36 -0.77 -9.65
C LEU A 10 1.48 -1.26 -10.58
N ASN A 11 1.32 -1.15 -11.88
CA ASN A 11 2.44 -1.41 -12.78
C ASN A 11 3.66 -0.56 -12.40
N GLY A 12 4.85 -1.11 -12.51
CA GLY A 12 6.07 -0.48 -12.04
C GLY A 12 6.23 -0.48 -10.51
N TYR A 13 5.55 -1.38 -9.81
CA TYR A 13 5.76 -1.52 -8.36
C TYR A 13 7.17 -2.02 -8.06
N ALA A 14 7.65 -1.68 -6.87
CA ALA A 14 8.95 -2.12 -6.36
C ALA A 14 8.82 -3.52 -5.75
N ASP A 15 9.35 -4.54 -6.42
CA ASP A 15 9.28 -5.94 -5.99
C ASP A 15 9.76 -6.13 -4.55
N TRP A 16 10.87 -5.50 -4.18
CA TRP A 16 11.43 -5.63 -2.83
C TRP A 16 10.47 -5.16 -1.74
N GLY A 17 9.63 -4.16 -2.01
CA GLY A 17 8.61 -3.71 -1.06
C GLY A 17 7.51 -4.75 -0.86
N ALA A 18 7.14 -5.47 -1.91
CA ALA A 18 6.15 -6.52 -1.84
C ALA A 18 6.63 -7.75 -1.04
N PHE A 19 7.93 -7.95 -0.92
CA PHE A 19 8.51 -9.07 -0.16
C PHE A 19 8.24 -8.97 1.36
N LEU A 20 7.76 -7.85 1.86
CA LEU A 20 7.21 -7.76 3.20
C LEU A 20 6.12 -8.82 3.48
N SER A 21 5.47 -9.31 2.44
CA SER A 21 4.49 -10.40 2.55
C SER A 21 5.08 -11.61 3.28
N THR A 22 6.34 -11.93 3.04
CA THR A 22 7.03 -13.04 3.70
C THR A 22 6.99 -12.91 5.22
N ALA A 23 7.30 -11.71 5.74
CA ALA A 23 7.30 -11.48 7.18
C ALA A 23 5.90 -11.60 7.81
N LEU A 24 4.85 -11.33 7.03
CA LEU A 24 3.48 -11.46 7.49
C LEU A 24 2.94 -12.89 7.40
N HIS A 25 3.45 -13.68 6.45
CA HIS A 25 3.05 -15.08 6.26
C HIS A 25 3.78 -16.06 7.18
N VAL A 26 4.87 -15.64 7.78
CA VAL A 26 5.71 -16.51 8.62
C VAL A 26 5.62 -16.06 10.07
N ALA A 27 5.32 -16.98 10.97
CA ALA A 27 5.48 -16.75 12.39
C ALA A 27 6.97 -16.71 12.72
N VAL A 28 7.51 -15.51 12.92
CA VAL A 28 8.94 -15.31 13.21
C VAL A 28 9.27 -15.59 14.69
N ILE A 29 8.26 -15.61 15.54
CA ILE A 29 8.40 -15.92 16.96
C ILE A 29 8.26 -17.42 17.19
N PRO A 30 9.16 -18.04 17.98
CA PRO A 30 8.97 -19.42 18.40
C PRO A 30 7.58 -19.62 19.02
N ASP A 31 6.87 -20.66 18.63
CA ASP A 31 5.50 -20.95 19.03
C ASP A 31 4.44 -19.89 18.63
N GLY A 32 4.83 -18.96 17.75
CA GLY A 32 3.94 -17.93 17.23
C GLY A 32 2.93 -18.50 16.22
N GLU A 33 1.68 -18.06 16.32
CA GLU A 33 0.69 -18.32 15.30
C GLU A 33 0.85 -17.36 14.12
N ILE A 34 0.65 -17.86 12.91
CA ILE A 34 0.53 -17.01 11.71
C ILE A 34 -0.81 -16.29 11.79
N LYS A 35 -0.77 -14.97 12.03
CA LYS A 35 -1.96 -14.15 12.25
C LYS A 35 -2.53 -13.53 10.97
N TYR A 36 -1.69 -13.39 9.96
CA TYR A 36 -2.01 -12.64 8.75
C TYR A 36 -1.83 -13.49 7.50
N GLU A 37 -2.61 -13.17 6.49
CA GLU A 37 -2.41 -13.62 5.13
C GLU A 37 -2.40 -12.40 4.20
N VAL A 38 -1.46 -12.34 3.27
CA VAL A 38 -1.37 -11.26 2.31
C VAL A 38 -2.10 -11.65 1.03
N HIS A 39 -2.94 -10.74 0.56
CA HIS A 39 -3.55 -10.80 -0.76
C HIS A 39 -3.15 -9.57 -1.56
N THR A 40 -2.93 -9.75 -2.84
CA THR A 40 -2.59 -8.66 -3.74
C THR A 40 -3.84 -8.11 -4.42
N VAL A 41 -3.92 -6.79 -4.52
CA VAL A 41 -5.00 -6.09 -5.20
C VAL A 41 -4.42 -5.11 -6.22
N ALA A 42 -5.06 -5.03 -7.37
CA ALA A 42 -4.64 -4.17 -8.47
C ALA A 42 -5.87 -3.57 -9.16
N PRO A 43 -5.70 -2.58 -10.05
CA PRO A 43 -6.83 -2.01 -10.77
C PRO A 43 -7.68 -3.04 -11.53
N THR A 44 -7.03 -4.03 -12.13
CA THR A 44 -7.67 -5.16 -12.83
C THR A 44 -7.03 -6.48 -12.41
N LEU A 45 -7.54 -7.59 -12.92
CA LEU A 45 -6.95 -8.93 -12.71
C LEU A 45 -5.81 -9.25 -13.70
N ASP A 46 -5.44 -8.31 -14.55
CA ASP A 46 -4.30 -8.49 -15.45
C ASP A 46 -2.99 -8.57 -14.67
N THR A 47 -2.02 -9.31 -15.20
CA THR A 47 -0.69 -9.42 -14.60
C THR A 47 -0.06 -8.04 -14.39
N VAL A 48 0.35 -7.77 -13.16
CA VAL A 48 1.06 -6.55 -12.79
C VAL A 48 2.56 -6.73 -13.01
N ARG A 49 3.19 -5.77 -13.67
CA ARG A 49 4.61 -5.80 -14.01
C ARG A 49 5.39 -4.89 -13.08
N PRO A 50 6.31 -5.44 -12.27
CA PRO A 50 7.15 -4.65 -11.36
C PRO A 50 8.38 -4.08 -12.06
N ILE A 51 9.15 -3.31 -11.29
CA ILE A 51 10.46 -2.77 -11.72
C ILE A 51 11.48 -3.90 -11.91
N GLY A 52 11.52 -4.86 -10.99
CA GLY A 52 12.54 -5.92 -10.94
C GLY A 52 12.19 -7.20 -11.68
N GLY A 53 11.00 -7.30 -12.27
CA GLY A 53 10.64 -8.43 -13.15
C GLY A 53 9.82 -9.56 -12.51
N PHE A 54 9.57 -9.55 -11.20
CA PHE A 54 8.71 -10.54 -10.54
C PHE A 54 7.22 -10.25 -10.77
N ARG A 55 6.73 -10.67 -11.92
CA ARG A 55 5.34 -10.44 -12.32
C ARG A 55 4.39 -11.08 -11.33
N THR A 56 3.33 -10.35 -10.98
CA THR A 56 2.31 -10.81 -10.07
C THR A 56 0.96 -10.89 -10.76
N LEU A 57 0.31 -12.03 -10.64
CA LEU A 57 -1.12 -12.14 -10.92
C LEU A 57 -1.87 -11.71 -9.65
N PRO A 58 -2.62 -10.60 -9.66
CA PRO A 58 -3.30 -10.14 -8.45
C PRO A 58 -4.40 -11.10 -8.03
N ASP A 59 -4.62 -11.19 -6.73
CA ASP A 59 -5.71 -12.01 -6.17
C ASP A 59 -7.07 -11.37 -6.42
N TYR A 60 -7.13 -10.02 -6.39
CA TYR A 60 -8.37 -9.26 -6.58
C TYR A 60 -8.13 -8.00 -7.40
N SER A 61 -9.16 -7.59 -8.13
CA SER A 61 -9.24 -6.23 -8.65
C SER A 61 -9.75 -5.27 -7.57
N PHE A 62 -9.57 -3.96 -7.75
CA PHE A 62 -10.11 -2.96 -6.82
C PHE A 62 -11.63 -3.07 -6.68
N GLU A 63 -12.31 -3.43 -7.75
CA GLU A 63 -13.76 -3.60 -7.76
C GLU A 63 -14.23 -4.78 -6.91
N ASN A 64 -13.44 -5.86 -6.87
CA ASN A 64 -13.82 -7.13 -6.24
C ASN A 64 -12.98 -7.46 -4.98
N MET A 65 -12.22 -6.50 -4.46
CA MET A 65 -11.42 -6.74 -3.27
C MET A 65 -12.28 -7.02 -2.04
N PRO A 66 -11.78 -7.85 -1.09
CA PRO A 66 -12.48 -8.12 0.15
C PRO A 66 -12.78 -6.84 0.92
N LYS A 67 -13.92 -6.78 1.59
CA LYS A 67 -14.27 -5.68 2.50
C LYS A 67 -13.81 -5.97 3.93
N ASP A 68 -13.63 -7.22 4.28
CA ASP A 68 -13.10 -7.66 5.56
C ASP A 68 -11.59 -7.87 5.47
N TYR A 69 -10.82 -6.87 5.86
CA TYR A 69 -9.37 -6.88 5.94
C TYR A 69 -8.88 -6.01 7.08
N ALA A 70 -7.69 -6.30 7.61
CA ALA A 70 -7.09 -5.55 8.71
C ALA A 70 -6.30 -4.34 8.24
N ALA A 71 -5.61 -4.46 7.12
CA ALA A 71 -4.71 -3.43 6.64
C ALA A 71 -4.67 -3.33 5.11
N LEU A 72 -4.44 -2.10 4.64
CA LEU A 72 -4.17 -1.76 3.25
C LEU A 72 -2.74 -1.22 3.17
N VAL A 73 -1.90 -1.83 2.35
CA VAL A 73 -0.49 -1.46 2.20
C VAL A 73 -0.23 -1.02 0.76
N LEU A 74 0.16 0.23 0.59
CA LEU A 74 0.51 0.78 -0.72
C LEU A 74 1.99 0.48 -1.00
N ILE A 75 2.25 -0.43 -1.91
CA ILE A 75 3.61 -0.81 -2.30
C ILE A 75 4.20 0.29 -3.18
N GLY A 76 5.42 0.71 -2.85
CA GLY A 76 6.14 1.74 -3.61
C GLY A 76 6.35 1.37 -5.08
N GLY A 77 6.69 2.35 -5.88
CA GLY A 77 6.91 2.18 -7.31
C GLY A 77 6.97 3.49 -8.04
N ASN A 78 7.00 3.43 -9.36
CA ASN A 78 7.19 4.61 -10.21
C ASN A 78 5.91 5.11 -10.93
N ARG A 79 4.74 4.58 -10.57
CA ARG A 79 3.45 4.93 -11.20
C ARG A 79 2.46 5.61 -10.26
N TRP A 80 2.89 6.07 -9.10
CA TRP A 80 2.02 6.72 -8.12
C TRP A 80 1.56 8.14 -8.54
N GLU A 81 2.07 8.67 -9.65
CA GLU A 81 1.59 9.91 -10.29
C GLU A 81 0.70 9.63 -11.53
N SER A 82 0.41 8.37 -11.83
CA SER A 82 -0.39 8.01 -12.99
C SER A 82 -1.89 8.14 -12.72
N PRO A 83 -2.72 8.26 -13.78
CA PRO A 83 -4.18 8.22 -13.61
C PRO A 83 -4.69 6.94 -12.93
N GLU A 84 -4.00 5.83 -13.12
CA GLU A 84 -4.29 4.55 -12.48
C GLU A 84 -4.18 4.65 -10.94
N ALA A 85 -3.21 5.42 -10.43
CA ALA A 85 -3.05 5.65 -9.01
C ALA A 85 -4.23 6.39 -8.38
N GLU A 86 -4.92 7.25 -9.13
CA GLU A 86 -6.07 7.98 -8.61
C GLU A 86 -7.22 7.04 -8.19
N LEU A 87 -7.29 5.85 -8.75
CA LEU A 87 -8.26 4.82 -8.33
C LEU A 87 -8.01 4.33 -6.90
N VAL A 88 -6.82 4.55 -6.35
CA VAL A 88 -6.44 4.12 -5.00
C VAL A 88 -6.96 5.10 -3.94
N ALA A 89 -7.12 6.37 -4.25
CA ALA A 89 -7.53 7.38 -3.27
C ALA A 89 -8.87 7.03 -2.58
N PRO A 90 -9.93 6.62 -3.29
CA PRO A 90 -11.18 6.20 -2.64
C PRO A 90 -11.00 4.97 -1.72
N LEU A 91 -10.11 4.05 -2.09
CA LEU A 91 -9.83 2.86 -1.27
C LEU A 91 -9.15 3.24 0.04
N VAL A 92 -8.21 4.16 0.01
CA VAL A 92 -7.55 4.69 1.21
C VAL A 92 -8.56 5.41 2.09
N LYS A 93 -9.39 6.26 1.51
CA LYS A 93 -10.43 6.98 2.26
C LYS A 93 -11.39 6.01 2.94
N GLU A 94 -11.89 5.01 2.23
CA GLU A 94 -12.78 3.99 2.79
C GLU A 94 -12.10 3.22 3.93
N ALA A 95 -10.82 2.85 3.76
CA ALA A 95 -10.07 2.15 4.77
C ALA A 95 -9.93 2.97 6.05
N LEU A 96 -9.59 4.25 5.92
CA LEU A 96 -9.46 5.16 7.07
C LEU A 96 -10.81 5.42 7.75
N ASP A 97 -11.88 5.62 6.99
CA ASP A 97 -13.23 5.82 7.52
C ASP A 97 -13.74 4.60 8.32
N LYS A 98 -13.19 3.42 8.03
CA LYS A 98 -13.52 2.16 8.72
C LYS A 98 -12.46 1.73 9.75
N ASP A 99 -11.60 2.65 10.17
CA ASP A 99 -10.53 2.41 11.14
C ASP A 99 -9.58 1.26 10.75
N LYS A 100 -9.40 1.02 9.45
CA LYS A 100 -8.41 0.07 8.97
C LYS A 100 -7.01 0.66 9.04
N ILE A 101 -6.02 -0.19 9.17
CA ILE A 101 -4.62 0.23 9.10
C ILE A 101 -4.26 0.53 7.64
N VAL A 102 -3.73 1.72 7.39
CA VAL A 102 -3.15 2.09 6.09
C VAL A 102 -1.66 2.29 6.28
N ARG A 103 -0.88 1.65 5.42
CA ARG A 103 0.58 1.80 5.35
C ARG A 103 1.00 2.07 3.92
N ALA A 104 2.09 2.79 3.77
CA ALA A 104 2.63 3.11 2.45
C ALA A 104 4.16 3.08 2.49
N ILE A 105 4.74 2.69 1.39
CA ILE A 105 6.19 2.57 1.23
C ILE A 105 6.62 3.47 0.07
N CYS A 106 7.73 4.21 0.25
CA CYS A 106 8.36 4.98 -0.82
C CYS A 106 7.36 5.97 -1.47
N ASN A 107 7.15 5.89 -2.78
CA ASN A 107 6.22 6.76 -3.49
C ASN A 107 4.74 6.50 -3.15
N GLY A 108 4.42 5.38 -2.56
CA GLY A 108 3.09 5.19 -1.95
C GLY A 108 2.83 6.19 -0.82
N ALA A 109 3.86 6.51 -0.02
CA ALA A 109 3.76 7.55 1.01
C ALA A 109 3.63 8.93 0.37
N SER A 110 4.35 9.20 -0.72
CA SER A 110 4.22 10.46 -1.47
C SER A 110 2.81 10.65 -2.03
N PHE A 111 2.19 9.57 -2.51
CA PHE A 111 0.79 9.57 -2.94
C PHE A 111 -0.16 9.95 -1.79
N LEU A 112 -0.02 9.34 -0.62
CA LEU A 112 -0.82 9.72 0.56
C LEU A 112 -0.64 11.20 0.92
N CYS A 113 0.57 11.69 0.79
CA CYS A 113 0.93 13.07 1.02
C CYS A 113 0.19 14.02 0.06
N SER A 114 0.24 13.74 -1.24
CA SER A 114 -0.38 14.58 -2.28
C SER A 114 -1.91 14.66 -2.16
N HIS A 115 -2.52 13.64 -1.56
CA HIS A 115 -3.97 13.59 -1.33
C HIS A 115 -4.39 14.08 0.05
N GLY A 116 -3.47 14.63 0.84
CA GLY A 116 -3.75 15.21 2.16
C GLY A 116 -3.96 14.21 3.29
N PHE A 117 -3.81 12.90 3.04
CA PHE A 117 -4.02 11.88 4.06
C PHE A 117 -3.00 11.91 5.20
N LEU A 118 -1.86 12.58 5.01
CA LEU A 118 -0.79 12.68 6.00
C LEU A 118 -0.79 14.01 6.77
N ASN A 119 -1.71 14.93 6.49
CA ASN A 119 -1.66 16.30 7.02
C ASN A 119 -1.79 16.36 8.56
N HIS A 120 -2.37 15.37 9.19
CA HIS A 120 -2.63 15.34 10.63
C HIS A 120 -1.93 14.20 11.37
N VAL A 121 -0.97 13.54 10.74
CA VAL A 121 -0.24 12.42 11.32
C VAL A 121 1.27 12.62 11.18
N LYS A 122 2.03 12.08 12.14
CA LYS A 122 3.49 12.01 12.01
C LYS A 122 3.83 11.03 10.89
N HIS A 123 4.71 11.44 9.99
CA HIS A 123 5.08 10.63 8.84
C HIS A 123 6.51 10.90 8.39
N THR A 124 6.99 10.04 7.53
CA THR A 124 8.27 10.16 6.83
C THR A 124 8.08 9.74 5.37
N GLY A 125 9.12 9.85 4.58
CA GLY A 125 9.10 9.49 3.17
C GLY A 125 10.50 9.43 2.59
N ASN A 126 10.62 9.55 1.27
CA ASN A 126 11.90 9.48 0.54
C ASN A 126 12.80 10.71 0.75
N GLY A 127 12.37 11.67 1.56
CA GLY A 127 13.09 12.88 1.89
C GLY A 127 12.16 14.09 1.99
N ILE A 128 12.56 15.07 2.79
CA ILE A 128 11.73 16.24 3.07
C ILE A 128 11.43 17.07 1.83
N ASP A 129 12.40 17.19 0.92
CA ASP A 129 12.22 17.99 -0.30
C ASP A 129 11.23 17.33 -1.25
N GLN A 130 11.24 16.00 -1.32
CA GLN A 130 10.25 15.26 -2.10
C GLN A 130 8.85 15.40 -1.50
N LEU A 131 8.71 15.27 -0.18
CA LEU A 131 7.43 15.45 0.50
C LEU A 131 6.87 16.87 0.27
N LYS A 132 7.72 17.90 0.32
CA LYS A 132 7.32 19.28 0.01
C LYS A 132 6.85 19.43 -1.44
N LYS A 133 7.56 18.82 -2.37
CA LYS A 133 7.18 18.79 -3.79
C LYS A 133 5.80 18.18 -4.02
N TRP A 134 5.44 17.17 -3.22
CA TRP A 134 4.15 16.49 -3.29
C TRP A 134 3.05 17.16 -2.45
N GLY A 135 3.34 18.33 -1.87
CA GLY A 135 2.33 19.18 -1.24
C GLY A 135 2.03 18.85 0.23
N VAL A 136 2.95 18.19 0.94
CA VAL A 136 2.75 17.91 2.36
C VAL A 136 2.60 19.20 3.17
N GLN A 137 1.64 19.20 4.07
CA GLN A 137 1.54 20.18 5.14
C GLN A 137 2.18 19.60 6.39
N PHE A 138 3.31 20.19 6.82
CA PHE A 138 3.98 19.74 8.03
C PHE A 138 3.25 20.27 9.26
N ILE A 139 2.94 19.39 10.19
CA ILE A 139 2.56 19.80 11.52
C ILE A 139 3.86 20.11 12.26
N LEU A 140 4.10 21.38 12.50
CA LEU A 140 5.22 21.83 13.32
C LEU A 140 4.86 21.53 14.79
N THR A 141 5.48 20.53 15.34
CA THR A 141 5.41 20.22 16.77
C THR A 141 6.73 20.47 17.43
#